data_8b124227c889db4cbf5e7e2735b3cce4
#
_entry.id   8b124227c889db4cbf5e7e2735b3cce4
#
_cell.length_a   1.000
_cell.length_b   1.000
_cell.length_c   1.000
_cell.angle_alpha   90.00
_cell.angle_beta   90.00
_cell.angle_gamma   90.00
#
_symmetry.space_group_name_H-M   'P 1'
#
loop_
_entity.id
_entity.type
_entity.pdbx_description
1 polymer ?
#
loop_
_entity_poly.entity_id
_entity_poly.type
_entity_poly.pdbx_seq_one_letter_code
_entity_poly.pdbx_strand_id
1 'polypeptide(L)'
;MQMTETRRWRFKGPEMEGPVARWYARVRGSKSQLDAYREQASQITAGLPAGARVLEVAFGPGYLAIEMARLGFHVTGLDISRTFVEIATENARQAGVTVDFRQGDVAQMPFESSSFDRVVCQAAFKNFTLPQSALADMHRVLRYGGTAVIQDMSRDATHADIEREVEGMDLGRISAFTTKATLEMLKRRAYAPSRFERLGRHSPFATCEITTEGIGLEVRLTKELE
;
A
#
# COMPACT_ATOMS: atom_id res chain seq x y z
N MET A 1 30.01 16.67 -19.83
CA MET A 1 29.97 16.29 -18.41
C MET A 1 28.60 16.75 -17.88
N GLN A 2 27.58 15.92 -18.08
CA GLN A 2 26.20 16.23 -17.66
C GLN A 2 26.07 15.84 -16.19
N MET A 3 25.81 16.85 -15.35
CA MET A 3 25.43 16.65 -13.97
C MET A 3 24.06 15.97 -13.95
N THR A 4 23.99 14.74 -13.49
CA THR A 4 22.74 14.04 -13.17
C THR A 4 22.08 14.81 -12.03
N GLU A 5 21.03 15.58 -12.36
CA GLU A 5 20.10 16.08 -11.34
C GLU A 5 19.54 14.89 -10.57
N THR A 6 19.91 14.79 -9.31
CA THR A 6 19.30 13.85 -8.38
C THR A 6 17.82 14.20 -8.25
N ARG A 7 16.99 13.45 -8.95
CA ARG A 7 15.52 13.57 -8.94
C ARG A 7 15.06 13.38 -7.49
N ARG A 8 14.73 14.47 -6.79
CA ARG A 8 14.15 14.42 -5.46
C ARG A 8 12.73 13.85 -5.57
N TRP A 9 12.58 12.61 -5.17
CA TRP A 9 11.29 11.96 -4.98
C TRP A 9 10.47 12.77 -3.95
N ARG A 10 9.20 13.04 -4.25
CA ARG A 10 8.36 13.88 -3.38
C ARG A 10 7.48 13.00 -2.50
N PHE A 11 7.80 12.93 -1.20
CA PHE A 11 7.01 12.23 -0.18
C PHE A 11 6.50 13.22 0.88
N LYS A 12 5.25 13.03 1.36
CA LYS A 12 4.66 13.87 2.42
C LYS A 12 4.97 13.28 3.80
N GLY A 13 6.17 13.38 4.29
CA GLY A 13 6.53 12.86 5.61
C GLY A 13 8.03 12.75 5.80
N PRO A 14 8.49 12.23 6.95
CA PRO A 14 9.89 11.90 7.12
C PRO A 14 10.27 10.83 6.09
N GLU A 15 11.43 10.98 5.47
CA GLU A 15 11.96 9.98 4.56
C GLU A 15 12.06 8.64 5.29
N MET A 16 11.43 7.60 4.73
CA MET A 16 11.49 6.23 5.26
C MET A 16 12.76 5.54 4.78
N GLU A 17 13.92 6.10 5.21
CA GLU A 17 15.24 5.61 4.84
C GLU A 17 16.08 5.24 6.07
N GLY A 18 17.13 4.44 5.86
CA GLY A 18 18.14 4.11 6.86
C GLY A 18 17.57 3.54 8.17
N PRO A 19 17.96 4.10 9.33
CA PRO A 19 17.55 3.59 10.64
C PRO A 19 16.04 3.64 10.87
N VAL A 20 15.34 4.65 10.33
CA VAL A 20 13.87 4.80 10.46
C VAL A 20 13.15 3.67 9.73
N ALA A 21 13.55 3.36 8.51
CA ALA A 21 12.99 2.25 7.74
C ALA A 21 13.26 0.90 8.42
N ARG A 22 14.46 0.67 8.94
CA ARG A 22 14.81 -0.56 9.67
C ARG A 22 14.02 -0.73 10.96
N TRP A 23 13.83 0.35 11.71
CA TRP A 23 12.98 0.33 12.89
C TRP A 23 11.52 -0.01 12.53
N TYR A 24 10.97 0.67 11.52
CA TYR A 24 9.61 0.42 11.03
C TYR A 24 9.42 -1.04 10.59
N ALA A 25 10.36 -1.58 9.81
CA ALA A 25 10.33 -2.96 9.37
C ALA A 25 10.30 -3.95 10.54
N ARG A 26 11.10 -3.70 11.58
CA ARG A 26 11.12 -4.55 12.80
C ARG A 26 9.78 -4.53 13.52
N VAL A 27 9.17 -3.37 13.68
CA VAL A 27 7.85 -3.24 14.34
C VAL A 27 6.77 -3.98 13.54
N ARG A 28 6.78 -3.82 12.20
CA ARG A 28 5.80 -4.46 11.31
C ARG A 28 6.04 -5.96 11.09
N GLY A 29 7.21 -6.47 11.45
CA GLY A 29 7.59 -7.88 11.34
C GLY A 29 7.23 -8.74 12.57
N SER A 30 6.41 -8.27 13.49
CA SER A 30 5.93 -9.08 14.61
C SER A 30 5.02 -10.23 14.13
N LYS A 31 4.95 -11.32 14.88
CA LYS A 31 4.18 -12.52 14.49
C LYS A 31 2.72 -12.18 14.16
N SER A 32 2.06 -11.41 15.02
CA SER A 32 0.67 -11.00 14.81
C SER A 32 0.47 -10.17 13.55
N GLN A 33 1.42 -9.30 13.21
CA GLN A 33 1.38 -8.53 11.97
C GLN A 33 1.58 -9.41 10.74
N LEU A 34 2.47 -10.40 10.81
CA LEU A 34 2.68 -11.34 9.69
C LEU A 34 1.46 -12.23 9.45
N ASP A 35 0.78 -12.67 10.50
CA ASP A 35 -0.48 -13.41 10.37
C ASP A 35 -1.58 -12.55 9.72
N ALA A 36 -1.68 -11.27 10.10
CA ALA A 36 -2.60 -10.32 9.48
C ALA A 36 -2.29 -10.09 7.98
N TYR A 37 -1.01 -9.98 7.59
CA TYR A 37 -0.63 -9.88 6.18
C TYR A 37 -1.02 -11.10 5.36
N ARG A 38 -0.95 -12.29 5.95
CA ARG A 38 -1.36 -13.54 5.26
C ARG A 38 -2.86 -13.53 4.94
N GLU A 39 -3.67 -13.17 5.91
CA GLU A 39 -5.11 -13.04 5.72
C GLU A 39 -5.43 -11.96 4.69
N GLN A 40 -4.81 -10.80 4.82
CA GLN A 40 -4.97 -9.68 3.90
C GLN A 40 -4.55 -10.02 2.46
N ALA A 41 -3.44 -10.74 2.26
CA ALA A 41 -3.01 -11.20 0.96
C ALA A 41 -4.10 -12.08 0.29
N SER A 42 -4.70 -13.01 1.06
CA SER A 42 -5.80 -13.84 0.57
C SER A 42 -7.03 -13.02 0.16
N GLN A 43 -7.44 -12.05 0.98
CA GLN A 43 -8.57 -11.17 0.68
C GLN A 43 -8.32 -10.29 -0.55
N ILE A 44 -7.14 -9.64 -0.62
CA ILE A 44 -6.78 -8.75 -1.71
C ILE A 44 -6.67 -9.49 -3.05
N THR A 45 -6.21 -10.74 -3.04
CA THR A 45 -6.01 -11.52 -4.26
C THR A 45 -7.22 -12.38 -4.62
N ALA A 46 -8.28 -12.37 -3.81
CA ALA A 46 -9.51 -13.12 -4.10
C ALA A 46 -10.07 -12.78 -5.49
N GLY A 47 -10.47 -13.83 -6.21
CA GLY A 47 -11.02 -13.74 -7.56
C GLY A 47 -9.98 -13.55 -8.67
N LEU A 48 -8.68 -13.44 -8.36
CA LEU A 48 -7.65 -13.46 -9.39
C LEU A 48 -7.37 -14.89 -9.88
N PRO A 49 -7.08 -15.07 -11.18
CA PRO A 49 -6.63 -16.36 -11.68
C PRO A 49 -5.26 -16.73 -11.09
N ALA A 50 -4.99 -18.03 -11.00
CA ALA A 50 -3.68 -18.52 -10.55
C ALA A 50 -2.56 -17.93 -11.43
N GLY A 51 -1.46 -17.49 -10.79
CA GLY A 51 -0.33 -16.89 -11.49
C GLY A 51 -0.59 -15.46 -12.01
N ALA A 52 -1.68 -14.80 -11.61
CA ALA A 52 -1.92 -13.40 -11.98
C ALA A 52 -0.75 -12.50 -11.56
N ARG A 53 -0.55 -11.42 -12.30
CA ARG A 53 0.51 -10.44 -12.05
C ARG A 53 0.00 -9.32 -11.16
N VAL A 54 0.59 -9.20 -9.98
CA VAL A 54 0.22 -8.22 -8.96
C VAL A 54 1.34 -7.22 -8.76
N LEU A 55 1.03 -5.94 -8.77
CA LEU A 55 1.95 -4.87 -8.39
C LEU A 55 1.56 -4.32 -7.01
N GLU A 56 2.47 -4.38 -6.04
CA GLU A 56 2.31 -3.64 -4.79
C GLU A 56 3.12 -2.34 -4.85
N VAL A 57 2.47 -1.19 -4.66
CA VAL A 57 3.12 0.12 -4.61
C VAL A 57 3.25 0.60 -3.17
N ALA A 58 4.40 1.21 -2.85
CA ALA A 58 4.80 1.62 -1.51
C ALA A 58 4.77 0.44 -0.52
N PHE A 59 5.37 -0.67 -0.91
CA PHE A 59 5.36 -1.97 -0.23
C PHE A 59 6.05 -1.98 1.16
N GLY A 60 6.84 -0.94 1.48
CA GLY A 60 7.59 -0.88 2.73
C GLY A 60 8.51 -2.10 2.94
N PRO A 61 8.39 -2.87 4.06
CA PRO A 61 9.21 -4.06 4.30
C PRO A 61 8.89 -5.27 3.40
N GLY A 62 7.86 -5.20 2.54
CA GLY A 62 7.51 -6.22 1.56
C GLY A 62 6.72 -7.41 2.12
N TYR A 63 6.19 -7.33 3.33
CA TYR A 63 5.53 -8.48 3.96
C TYR A 63 4.26 -8.91 3.22
N LEU A 64 3.43 -7.97 2.76
CA LEU A 64 2.23 -8.29 1.99
C LEU A 64 2.59 -8.89 0.62
N ALA A 65 3.58 -8.31 -0.10
CA ALA A 65 4.09 -8.86 -1.36
C ALA A 65 4.58 -10.31 -1.20
N ILE A 66 5.29 -10.60 -0.11
CA ILE A 66 5.78 -11.94 0.21
C ILE A 66 4.63 -12.92 0.40
N GLU A 67 3.58 -12.54 1.14
CA GLU A 67 2.42 -13.42 1.35
C GLU A 67 1.62 -13.63 0.05
N MET A 68 1.47 -12.61 -0.80
CA MET A 68 0.87 -12.78 -2.13
C MET A 68 1.70 -13.72 -3.02
N ALA A 69 3.05 -13.62 -2.96
CA ALA A 69 3.92 -14.55 -3.69
C ALA A 69 3.81 -15.99 -3.17
N ARG A 70 3.62 -16.21 -1.86
CA ARG A 70 3.36 -17.53 -1.27
C ARG A 70 2.04 -18.15 -1.76
N LEU A 71 1.07 -17.33 -2.11
CA LEU A 71 -0.19 -17.76 -2.71
C LEU A 71 -0.05 -18.10 -4.21
N GLY A 72 1.15 -17.99 -4.79
CA GLY A 72 1.44 -18.36 -6.16
C GLY A 72 1.24 -17.25 -7.20
N PHE A 73 1.12 -16.00 -6.77
CA PHE A 73 1.02 -14.86 -7.69
C PHE A 73 2.42 -14.37 -8.13
N HIS A 74 2.50 -13.80 -9.35
CA HIS A 74 3.69 -13.11 -9.81
C HIS A 74 3.71 -11.68 -9.28
N VAL A 75 4.45 -11.45 -8.21
CA VAL A 75 4.44 -10.18 -7.50
C VAL A 75 5.62 -9.30 -7.86
N THR A 76 5.34 -8.05 -8.19
CA THR A 76 6.31 -6.97 -8.34
C THR A 76 6.03 -5.93 -7.24
N GLY A 77 7.06 -5.38 -6.62
CA GLY A 77 6.96 -4.30 -5.65
C GLY A 77 7.62 -3.02 -6.18
N LEU A 78 6.99 -1.86 -5.97
CA LEU A 78 7.56 -0.54 -6.26
C LEU A 78 7.53 0.34 -5.01
N ASP A 79 8.68 0.79 -4.53
CA ASP A 79 8.77 1.74 -3.42
C ASP A 79 9.77 2.85 -3.73
N ILE A 80 9.54 4.02 -3.17
CA ILE A 80 10.44 5.16 -3.32
C ILE A 80 11.71 5.00 -2.48
N SER A 81 11.63 4.24 -1.38
CA SER A 81 12.72 4.01 -0.43
C SER A 81 13.66 2.91 -0.92
N ARG A 82 14.92 3.27 -1.12
CA ARG A 82 15.99 2.30 -1.40
C ARG A 82 16.18 1.32 -0.24
N THR A 83 16.09 1.82 1.00
CA THR A 83 16.24 0.98 2.20
C THR A 83 15.13 -0.08 2.27
N PHE A 84 13.90 0.25 1.90
CA PHE A 84 12.83 -0.74 1.86
C PHE A 84 13.03 -1.76 0.73
N VAL A 85 13.54 -1.38 -0.43
CA VAL A 85 13.91 -2.35 -1.48
C VAL A 85 14.94 -3.36 -0.95
N GLU A 86 15.98 -2.90 -0.26
CA GLU A 86 17.01 -3.77 0.34
C GLU A 86 16.40 -4.71 1.40
N ILE A 87 15.57 -4.18 2.31
CA ILE A 87 14.91 -4.96 3.38
C ILE A 87 13.95 -5.99 2.79
N ALA A 88 13.09 -5.58 1.87
CA ALA A 88 12.08 -6.47 1.28
C ALA A 88 12.72 -7.60 0.47
N THR A 89 13.79 -7.31 -0.26
CA THR A 89 14.55 -8.32 -1.00
C THR A 89 15.13 -9.37 -0.04
N GLU A 90 15.72 -8.94 1.08
CA GLU A 90 16.23 -9.87 2.09
C GLU A 90 15.12 -10.66 2.77
N ASN A 91 13.98 -10.01 3.10
CA ASN A 91 12.81 -10.68 3.68
C ASN A 91 12.25 -11.76 2.73
N ALA A 92 12.14 -11.47 1.42
CA ALA A 92 11.68 -12.45 0.43
C ALA A 92 12.66 -13.63 0.31
N ARG A 93 13.96 -13.37 0.31
CA ARG A 93 14.99 -14.41 0.30
C ARG A 93 14.88 -15.33 1.53
N GLN A 94 14.69 -14.76 2.72
CA GLN A 94 14.49 -15.52 3.97
C GLN A 94 13.18 -16.31 3.97
N ALA A 95 12.14 -15.76 3.33
CA ALA A 95 10.85 -16.41 3.18
C ALA A 95 10.82 -17.51 2.11
N GLY A 96 11.89 -17.63 1.29
CA GLY A 96 12.00 -18.62 0.20
C GLY A 96 11.06 -18.34 -0.98
N VAL A 97 10.69 -17.07 -1.21
CA VAL A 97 9.84 -16.65 -2.33
C VAL A 97 10.56 -15.65 -3.24
N THR A 98 10.09 -15.56 -4.48
CA THR A 98 10.61 -14.60 -5.46
C THR A 98 9.62 -13.46 -5.63
N VAL A 99 10.09 -12.22 -5.40
CA VAL A 99 9.37 -10.97 -5.66
C VAL A 99 10.33 -10.01 -6.36
N ASP A 100 9.88 -9.31 -7.40
CA ASP A 100 10.68 -8.31 -8.11
C ASP A 100 10.50 -6.94 -7.44
N PHE A 101 11.37 -6.61 -6.48
CA PHE A 101 11.34 -5.32 -5.78
C PHE A 101 12.17 -4.27 -6.50
N ARG A 102 11.55 -3.14 -6.83
CA ARG A 102 12.18 -2.02 -7.54
C ARG A 102 12.01 -0.71 -6.80
N GLN A 103 13.02 0.16 -6.93
CA GLN A 103 12.91 1.55 -6.49
C GLN A 103 12.24 2.39 -7.57
N GLY A 104 11.23 3.20 -7.20
CA GLY A 104 10.57 4.10 -8.14
C GLY A 104 9.44 4.92 -7.52
N ASP A 105 8.94 5.87 -8.31
CA ASP A 105 7.82 6.75 -7.95
C ASP A 105 6.51 6.21 -8.54
N VAL A 106 5.50 6.05 -7.71
CA VAL A 106 4.16 5.62 -8.11
C VAL A 106 3.49 6.58 -9.11
N ALA A 107 3.89 7.85 -9.10
CA ALA A 107 3.38 8.84 -10.05
C ALA A 107 4.02 8.74 -11.45
N GLN A 108 5.04 7.88 -11.62
CA GLN A 108 5.73 7.61 -12.88
C GLN A 108 6.40 6.23 -12.80
N MET A 109 5.61 5.17 -12.88
CA MET A 109 6.08 3.79 -12.73
C MET A 109 6.89 3.33 -13.95
N PRO A 110 8.03 2.66 -13.76
CA PRO A 110 8.88 2.16 -14.86
C PRO A 110 8.38 0.82 -15.40
N PHE A 111 7.09 0.73 -15.69
CA PHE A 111 6.44 -0.47 -16.22
C PHE A 111 5.68 -0.13 -17.51
N GLU A 112 5.56 -1.11 -18.39
CA GLU A 112 4.74 -1.00 -19.59
C GLU A 112 3.25 -0.91 -19.25
N SER A 113 2.47 -0.32 -20.16
CA SER A 113 1.02 -0.30 -20.03
C SER A 113 0.45 -1.71 -20.06
N SER A 114 -0.67 -1.92 -19.34
CA SER A 114 -1.39 -3.21 -19.34
C SER A 114 -0.54 -4.41 -18.93
N SER A 115 0.33 -4.24 -17.92
CA SER A 115 1.26 -5.26 -17.44
C SER A 115 0.73 -6.07 -16.24
N PHE A 116 -0.23 -5.54 -15.48
CA PHE A 116 -0.70 -6.13 -14.22
C PHE A 116 -2.20 -6.38 -14.21
N ASP A 117 -2.60 -7.44 -13.54
CA ASP A 117 -3.99 -7.79 -13.31
C ASP A 117 -4.55 -7.07 -12.07
N ARG A 118 -3.69 -6.77 -11.10
CA ARG A 118 -4.03 -6.00 -9.90
C ARG A 118 -2.89 -5.08 -9.47
N VAL A 119 -3.25 -3.87 -9.02
CA VAL A 119 -2.35 -2.95 -8.31
C VAL A 119 -2.84 -2.81 -6.89
N VAL A 120 -1.95 -2.91 -5.91
CA VAL A 120 -2.27 -2.83 -4.48
C VAL A 120 -1.48 -1.68 -3.85
N CYS A 121 -2.15 -0.88 -3.02
CA CYS A 121 -1.53 0.15 -2.19
C CYS A 121 -2.07 0.05 -0.77
N GLN A 122 -1.22 -0.34 0.19
CA GLN A 122 -1.62 -0.50 1.58
C GLN A 122 -1.02 0.57 2.49
N ALA A 123 -1.87 1.27 3.26
CA ALA A 123 -1.53 2.24 4.30
C ALA A 123 -0.60 3.39 3.87
N ALA A 124 -0.46 3.64 2.57
CA ALA A 124 0.53 4.56 2.01
C ALA A 124 -0.05 5.70 1.16
N PHE A 125 -1.24 5.53 0.57
CA PHE A 125 -1.81 6.47 -0.41
C PHE A 125 -1.93 7.91 0.12
N LYS A 126 -2.28 8.08 1.39
CA LYS A 126 -2.33 9.38 2.08
C LYS A 126 -1.01 10.18 2.03
N ASN A 127 0.11 9.49 1.79
CA ASN A 127 1.44 10.08 1.75
C ASN A 127 1.87 10.53 0.34
N PHE A 128 1.12 10.17 -0.70
CA PHE A 128 1.46 10.55 -2.07
C PHE A 128 1.29 12.06 -2.30
N THR A 129 2.30 12.70 -2.87
CA THR A 129 2.27 14.13 -3.19
C THR A 129 1.49 14.43 -4.44
N LEU A 130 1.46 13.49 -5.39
CA LEU A 130 0.78 13.57 -6.68
C LEU A 130 -0.25 12.44 -6.83
N PRO A 131 -1.34 12.42 -6.01
CA PRO A 131 -2.28 11.30 -5.99
C PRO A 131 -3.01 11.09 -7.32
N GLN A 132 -3.29 12.17 -8.08
CA GLN A 132 -3.89 12.05 -9.41
C GLN A 132 -2.95 11.37 -10.41
N SER A 133 -1.68 11.76 -10.42
CA SER A 133 -0.67 11.12 -11.28
C SER A 133 -0.47 9.65 -10.88
N ALA A 134 -0.50 9.33 -9.58
CA ALA A 134 -0.44 7.96 -9.10
C ALA A 134 -1.63 7.13 -9.60
N LEU A 135 -2.87 7.64 -9.52
CA LEU A 135 -4.05 6.95 -10.05
C LEU A 135 -3.98 6.79 -11.58
N ALA A 136 -3.53 7.81 -12.30
CA ALA A 136 -3.37 7.73 -13.75
C ALA A 136 -2.35 6.66 -14.14
N ASP A 137 -1.25 6.55 -13.41
CA ASP A 137 -0.23 5.55 -13.70
C ASP A 137 -0.62 4.15 -13.24
N MET A 138 -1.37 4.00 -12.13
CA MET A 138 -2.02 2.74 -11.74
C MET A 138 -2.98 2.26 -12.84
N HIS A 139 -3.81 3.15 -13.39
CA HIS A 139 -4.70 2.82 -14.51
C HIS A 139 -3.91 2.39 -15.75
N ARG A 140 -2.85 3.11 -16.11
CA ARG A 140 -2.01 2.81 -17.27
C ARG A 140 -1.41 1.40 -17.20
N VAL A 141 -0.86 1.02 -16.05
CA VAL A 141 -0.18 -0.28 -15.90
C VAL A 141 -1.13 -1.44 -15.72
N LEU A 142 -2.39 -1.21 -15.34
CA LEU A 142 -3.43 -2.23 -15.28
C LEU A 142 -3.86 -2.68 -16.66
N ARG A 143 -4.13 -3.97 -16.81
CA ARG A 143 -4.86 -4.55 -17.94
C ARG A 143 -6.32 -4.12 -17.90
N TYR A 144 -7.00 -4.18 -19.03
CA TYR A 144 -8.46 -4.04 -19.07
C TYR A 144 -9.11 -5.12 -18.20
N GLY A 145 -10.11 -4.75 -17.41
CA GLY A 145 -10.72 -5.59 -16.37
C GLY A 145 -9.89 -5.72 -15.09
N GLY A 146 -8.66 -5.20 -15.08
CA GLY A 146 -7.82 -5.17 -13.88
C GLY A 146 -8.26 -4.12 -12.87
N THR A 147 -7.89 -4.32 -11.61
CA THR A 147 -8.32 -3.46 -10.49
C THR A 147 -7.16 -2.90 -9.68
N ALA A 148 -7.25 -1.63 -9.29
CA ALA A 148 -6.44 -1.06 -8.22
C ALA A 148 -7.21 -1.16 -6.89
N VAL A 149 -6.55 -1.70 -5.86
CA VAL A 149 -7.08 -1.81 -4.50
C VAL A 149 -6.23 -0.95 -3.58
N ILE A 150 -6.84 0.06 -2.98
CA ILE A 150 -6.18 0.97 -2.04
C ILE A 150 -6.81 0.74 -0.68
N GLN A 151 -6.01 0.30 0.29
CA GLN A 151 -6.43 0.16 1.67
C GLN A 151 -5.68 1.17 2.54
N ASP A 152 -6.42 1.99 3.27
CA ASP A 152 -5.85 3.00 4.15
C ASP A 152 -6.78 3.24 5.35
N MET A 153 -6.36 4.08 6.29
CA MET A 153 -7.21 4.56 7.37
C MET A 153 -8.20 5.59 6.83
N SER A 154 -9.45 5.53 7.29
CA SER A 154 -10.47 6.53 6.98
C SER A 154 -10.29 7.80 7.85
N ARG A 155 -10.40 8.98 7.24
CA ARG A 155 -10.48 10.23 7.98
C ARG A 155 -11.76 10.33 8.81
N ASP A 156 -12.81 9.65 8.38
CA ASP A 156 -14.13 9.69 9.02
C ASP A 156 -14.27 8.64 10.13
N ALA A 157 -13.23 7.82 10.38
CA ALA A 157 -13.18 6.93 11.54
C ALA A 157 -13.46 7.72 12.83
N THR A 158 -14.38 7.23 13.64
CA THR A 158 -14.75 7.90 14.90
C THR A 158 -13.72 7.59 16.01
N HIS A 159 -13.80 8.33 17.11
CA HIS A 159 -13.00 8.02 18.29
C HIS A 159 -13.35 6.63 18.86
N ALA A 160 -14.63 6.27 18.83
CA ALA A 160 -15.10 4.96 19.26
C ALA A 160 -14.60 3.82 18.37
N ASP A 161 -14.41 4.06 17.06
CA ASP A 161 -13.80 3.07 16.16
C ASP A 161 -12.33 2.84 16.51
N ILE A 162 -11.59 3.92 16.80
CA ILE A 162 -10.19 3.84 17.23
C ILE A 162 -10.07 3.12 18.58
N GLU A 163 -11.00 3.38 19.52
CA GLU A 163 -11.03 2.68 20.82
C GLU A 163 -11.23 1.19 20.63
N ARG A 164 -12.24 0.77 19.86
CA ARG A 164 -12.51 -0.64 19.55
C ARG A 164 -11.31 -1.33 18.87
N GLU A 165 -10.66 -0.65 17.93
CA GLU A 165 -9.47 -1.16 17.26
C GLU A 165 -8.34 -1.43 18.26
N VAL A 166 -8.07 -0.48 19.16
CA VAL A 166 -7.02 -0.61 20.19
C VAL A 166 -7.36 -1.68 21.23
N GLU A 167 -8.63 -1.78 21.62
CA GLU A 167 -9.10 -2.84 22.53
C GLU A 167 -8.90 -4.23 21.93
N GLY A 168 -9.16 -4.40 20.62
CA GLY A 168 -8.94 -5.66 19.91
C GLY A 168 -7.48 -6.08 19.78
N MET A 169 -6.52 -5.17 20.02
CA MET A 169 -5.08 -5.47 19.94
C MET A 169 -4.47 -6.14 21.19
N ASP A 170 -5.24 -6.31 22.25
CA ASP A 170 -4.78 -6.89 23.55
C ASP A 170 -3.46 -6.26 24.05
N LEU A 171 -3.40 -4.95 24.09
CA LEU A 171 -2.21 -4.19 24.47
C LEU A 171 -2.24 -3.82 25.95
N GLY A 172 -1.05 -3.79 26.58
CA GLY A 172 -0.92 -3.19 27.91
C GLY A 172 -1.29 -1.69 27.92
N ARG A 173 -1.76 -1.15 29.06
CA ARG A 173 -2.31 0.22 29.19
C ARG A 173 -1.47 1.32 28.56
N ILE A 174 -0.14 1.30 28.72
CA ILE A 174 0.76 2.32 28.15
C ILE A 174 0.81 2.19 26.62
N SER A 175 0.93 0.97 26.11
CA SER A 175 0.95 0.69 24.67
C SER A 175 -0.38 1.04 24.01
N ALA A 176 -1.51 0.74 24.66
CA ALA A 176 -2.84 1.11 24.19
C ALA A 176 -2.99 2.64 24.07
N PHE A 177 -2.54 3.40 25.07
CA PHE A 177 -2.58 4.86 25.06
C PHE A 177 -1.72 5.45 23.92
N THR A 178 -0.49 4.97 23.76
CA THR A 178 0.41 5.45 22.69
C THR A 178 -0.08 5.06 21.29
N THR A 179 -0.65 3.87 21.13
CA THR A 179 -1.27 3.40 19.88
C THR A 179 -2.46 4.28 19.52
N LYS A 180 -3.37 4.54 20.46
CA LYS A 180 -4.53 5.43 20.28
C LYS A 180 -4.08 6.83 19.83
N ALA A 181 -3.12 7.43 20.52
CA ALA A 181 -2.59 8.75 20.15
C ALA A 181 -1.97 8.75 18.73
N THR A 182 -1.28 7.66 18.37
CA THR A 182 -0.70 7.49 17.02
C THR A 182 -1.79 7.37 15.96
N LEU A 183 -2.83 6.57 16.18
CA LEU A 183 -3.95 6.43 15.24
C LEU A 183 -4.70 7.75 15.05
N GLU A 184 -4.95 8.51 16.12
CA GLU A 184 -5.55 9.85 16.03
C GLU A 184 -4.68 10.83 15.22
N MET A 185 -3.38 10.76 15.36
CA MET A 185 -2.45 11.56 14.56
C MET A 185 -2.47 11.14 13.07
N LEU A 186 -2.47 9.84 12.78
CA LEU A 186 -2.53 9.31 11.41
C LEU A 186 -3.85 9.67 10.73
N LYS A 187 -4.98 9.61 11.45
CA LYS A 187 -6.31 10.01 10.98
C LYS A 187 -6.32 11.43 10.40
N ARG A 188 -5.57 12.37 10.99
CA ARG A 188 -5.51 13.77 10.49
C ARG A 188 -4.96 13.86 9.06
N ARG A 189 -4.15 12.90 8.63
CA ARG A 189 -3.55 12.82 7.28
C ARG A 189 -4.36 11.94 6.34
N ALA A 190 -5.24 11.12 6.88
CA ALA A 190 -6.07 10.18 6.14
C ALA A 190 -7.05 10.90 5.19
N TYR A 191 -7.51 10.19 4.18
CA TYR A 191 -8.51 10.69 3.25
C TYR A 191 -9.91 10.23 3.67
N ALA A 192 -10.89 11.12 3.51
CA ALA A 192 -12.29 10.78 3.62
C ALA A 192 -12.76 10.03 2.34
N PRO A 193 -13.79 9.18 2.42
CA PRO A 193 -14.41 8.54 1.27
C PRO A 193 -14.74 9.53 0.14
N SER A 194 -15.36 10.66 0.47
CA SER A 194 -15.71 11.71 -0.49
C SER A 194 -14.52 12.31 -1.24
N ARG A 195 -13.33 12.27 -0.65
CA ARG A 195 -12.10 12.68 -1.33
C ARG A 195 -11.65 11.64 -2.35
N PHE A 196 -11.77 10.35 -2.05
CA PHE A 196 -11.49 9.28 -3.00
C PHE A 196 -12.48 9.27 -4.16
N GLU A 197 -13.77 9.46 -3.91
CA GLU A 197 -14.77 9.63 -4.97
C GLU A 197 -14.41 10.75 -5.94
N ARG A 198 -13.97 11.89 -5.39
CA ARG A 198 -13.54 13.02 -6.21
C ARG A 198 -12.26 12.70 -7.00
N LEU A 199 -11.28 12.03 -6.39
CA LEU A 199 -10.07 11.59 -7.07
C LEU A 199 -10.39 10.58 -8.17
N GLY A 200 -11.26 9.60 -7.93
CA GLY A 200 -11.72 8.62 -8.90
C GLY A 200 -12.37 9.28 -10.12
N ARG A 201 -13.34 10.17 -9.89
CA ARG A 201 -14.02 10.92 -10.98
C ARG A 201 -13.09 11.74 -11.87
N HIS A 202 -11.98 12.23 -11.32
CA HIS A 202 -11.00 13.03 -12.09
C HIS A 202 -9.80 12.18 -12.54
N SER A 203 -9.85 10.87 -12.34
CA SER A 203 -8.85 9.92 -12.85
C SER A 203 -9.36 9.20 -14.09
N PRO A 204 -8.49 8.50 -14.83
CA PRO A 204 -8.93 7.66 -15.96
C PRO A 204 -9.85 6.50 -15.57
N PHE A 205 -9.97 6.17 -14.27
CA PHE A 205 -10.94 5.18 -13.78
C PHE A 205 -12.39 5.67 -13.82
N ALA A 206 -12.61 6.99 -13.81
CA ALA A 206 -13.91 7.66 -13.78
C ALA A 206 -14.77 7.36 -12.53
N THR A 207 -14.70 6.18 -11.95
CA THR A 207 -15.49 5.73 -10.78
C THR A 207 -14.60 5.00 -9.78
N CYS A 208 -15.11 4.79 -8.57
CA CYS A 208 -14.53 3.90 -7.57
C CYS A 208 -15.61 3.35 -6.66
N GLU A 209 -15.40 2.12 -6.20
CA GLU A 209 -16.19 1.51 -5.12
C GLU A 209 -15.44 1.74 -3.80
N ILE A 210 -16.15 2.14 -2.74
CA ILE A 210 -15.55 2.42 -1.45
C ILE A 210 -16.31 1.64 -0.37
N THR A 211 -15.53 0.90 0.42
CA THR A 211 -16.03 0.18 1.61
C THR A 211 -15.30 0.72 2.84
N THR A 212 -16.03 0.92 3.93
CA THR A 212 -15.47 1.33 5.21
C THR A 212 -15.82 0.33 6.29
N GLU A 213 -14.84 -0.08 7.09
CA GLU A 213 -15.01 -0.99 8.21
C GLU A 213 -14.09 -0.55 9.36
N GLY A 214 -14.67 -0.35 10.54
CA GLY A 214 -13.93 0.15 11.70
C GLY A 214 -13.17 1.44 11.37
N ILE A 215 -11.85 1.44 11.55
CA ILE A 215 -10.98 2.56 11.17
C ILE A 215 -10.53 2.50 9.71
N GLY A 216 -10.83 1.42 9.00
CA GLY A 216 -10.34 1.12 7.66
C GLY A 216 -11.18 1.70 6.55
N LEU A 217 -10.56 1.89 5.42
CA LEU A 217 -11.15 2.31 4.15
C LEU A 217 -10.52 1.48 3.04
N GLU A 218 -11.34 0.82 2.23
CA GLU A 218 -10.90 0.18 0.99
C GLU A 218 -11.53 0.88 -0.21
N VAL A 219 -10.71 1.18 -1.21
CA VAL A 219 -11.13 1.77 -2.49
C VAL A 219 -10.75 0.82 -3.61
N ARG A 220 -11.73 0.41 -4.40
CA ARG A 220 -11.53 -0.38 -5.63
C ARG A 220 -11.80 0.49 -6.84
N LEU A 221 -10.84 0.50 -7.77
CA LEU A 221 -10.94 1.23 -9.04
C LEU A 221 -10.69 0.22 -10.17
N THR A 222 -11.66 0.02 -11.02
CA THR A 222 -11.57 -0.95 -12.13
C THR A 222 -11.25 -0.24 -13.42
N LYS A 223 -10.27 -0.77 -14.17
CA LYS A 223 -10.03 -0.33 -15.54
C LYS A 223 -11.05 -1.03 -16.44
N GLU A 224 -12.05 -0.27 -16.88
CA GLU A 224 -13.13 -0.78 -17.72
C GLU A 224 -12.60 -1.43 -19.01
N LEU A 225 -13.38 -2.38 -19.53
CA LEU A 225 -13.15 -2.94 -20.87
C LEU A 225 -13.47 -1.87 -21.92
N GLU A 226 -12.64 -1.76 -22.96
CA GLU A 226 -12.97 -0.92 -24.14
C GLU A 226 -14.17 -1.44 -24.90
#